data_90a28ba9e8e02920ad9ee3ce8f0c3846
#
_entry.id   90a28ba9e8e02920ad9ee3ce8f0c3846
#
_cell.length_a   1.000
_cell.length_b   1.000
_cell.length_c   1.000
_cell.angle_alpha   90.00
_cell.angle_beta   90.00
_cell.angle_gamma   90.00
#
_symmetry.space_group_name_H-M   'P 1'
#
loop_
_entity.id
_entity.type
_entity.pdbx_description
1 polymer ?
#
loop_
_entity_poly.entity_id
_entity_poly.type
_entity_poly.pdbx_seq_one_letter_code
_entity_poly.pdbx_strand_id
1 'polypeptide(L)'
;LAIVLVALEVVCECIMPLAIAEMIDSSGVDWGNLLGYGAILIVLATASLLCGIFSGKFSAKAAAGFAKNLRDDMFKNIQDYSFSNIDKFSSSSLITRMTTDVNNIQNAFSIIIRIAIRVPLMIIFSLVASFIISPSLAWIFAIAIPILAGLLILIISKATPTFNKVFRKYDTLNSSVQENIDGIRVVKTYVREDYEKKKFSKAADDVCKDFTRGEKIVAWNTPLVNFFMYAASAIISVLGAYIIIGVLDWGSLTTGGLSSLISYGINILSALSMLGMVIVMISMSMASADRVVEVLEESSDIVNPENAVLAVKDGSIDFNDVSFRYKKEGEENVLENVSLHLKNGESLGIIGTTGSGKTTLISLISRLYDVNDGSVEVGGLDVRKYDLVTLRNEVTTVLQKNVLFSGTIIDNMRWGNKDATIEEIKKACEIAQADEFVCSFKDGYNTFLEEGGTNLSGGQKQRLCIARAILRKPKILILDDSTSAVDTKTDALIMKGIKESLPTTTKIVIAQRVSSLTNMDHILVLDNGKINGYGTEAELLQSNSIYKEISQAQRKNGGNENEKQ
;
A
#
# COMPACT_ATOMS: atom_id res chain seq x y z
N LEU A 1 11.83 -27.04 -9.01
CA LEU A 1 13.22 -27.42 -8.76
C LEU A 1 13.58 -27.30 -7.27
N ALA A 2 13.27 -26.16 -6.59
CA ALA A 2 13.52 -25.99 -5.15
C ALA A 2 12.92 -27.13 -4.31
N ILE A 3 11.66 -27.51 -4.56
CA ILE A 3 10.94 -28.58 -3.88
C ILE A 3 11.66 -29.93 -4.03
N VAL A 4 12.13 -30.24 -5.24
CA VAL A 4 12.85 -31.50 -5.50
C VAL A 4 14.19 -31.53 -4.77
N LEU A 5 14.88 -30.39 -4.72
CA LEU A 5 16.15 -30.27 -3.98
C LEU A 5 15.95 -30.42 -2.46
N VAL A 6 14.85 -29.85 -1.92
CA VAL A 6 14.48 -30.06 -0.51
C VAL A 6 14.20 -31.54 -0.22
N ALA A 7 13.48 -32.21 -1.11
CA ALA A 7 13.20 -33.64 -0.94
C ALA A 7 14.50 -34.49 -0.97
N LEU A 8 15.42 -34.19 -1.89
CA LEU A 8 16.74 -34.86 -1.96
C LEU A 8 17.60 -34.57 -0.71
N GLU A 9 17.58 -33.33 -0.21
CA GLU A 9 18.23 -32.94 1.04
C GLU A 9 17.72 -33.80 2.21
N VAL A 10 16.39 -33.93 2.37
CA VAL A 10 15.75 -34.75 3.42
C VAL A 10 16.12 -36.22 3.25
N VAL A 11 16.14 -36.74 2.02
CA VAL A 11 16.56 -38.16 1.77
C VAL A 11 18.01 -38.37 2.22
N CYS A 12 18.93 -37.49 1.86
CA CYS A 12 20.32 -37.57 2.30
C CYS A 12 20.42 -37.52 3.83
N GLU A 13 19.70 -36.62 4.50
CA GLU A 13 19.68 -36.51 5.96
C GLU A 13 19.10 -37.77 6.65
N CYS A 14 18.08 -38.38 6.05
CA CYS A 14 17.48 -39.61 6.60
C CYS A 14 18.34 -40.86 6.37
N ILE A 15 19.23 -40.88 5.37
CA ILE A 15 20.17 -41.96 5.12
C ILE A 15 21.38 -41.91 6.08
N MET A 16 21.79 -40.71 6.52
CA MET A 16 22.96 -40.55 7.42
C MET A 16 22.89 -41.38 8.70
N PRO A 17 21.78 -41.42 9.47
CA PRO A 17 21.69 -42.28 10.65
C PRO A 17 21.85 -43.77 10.35
N LEU A 18 21.36 -44.26 9.18
CA LEU A 18 21.54 -45.63 8.74
C LEU A 18 23.01 -45.94 8.46
N ALA A 19 23.69 -45.04 7.74
CA ALA A 19 25.13 -45.20 7.48
C ALA A 19 25.96 -45.14 8.77
N ILE A 20 25.56 -44.36 9.77
CA ILE A 20 26.18 -44.35 11.11
C ILE A 20 25.93 -45.66 11.83
N ALA A 21 24.72 -46.24 11.71
CA ALA A 21 24.43 -47.55 12.33
C ALA A 21 25.34 -48.63 11.78
N GLU A 22 25.45 -48.76 10.48
CA GLU A 22 26.33 -49.76 9.85
C GLU A 22 27.80 -49.52 10.21
N MET A 23 28.24 -48.29 10.33
CA MET A 23 29.59 -47.94 10.78
C MET A 23 29.84 -48.38 12.23
N ILE A 24 28.86 -48.20 13.14
CA ILE A 24 28.97 -48.62 14.53
C ILE A 24 29.01 -50.15 14.62
N ASP A 25 28.14 -50.85 13.91
CA ASP A 25 28.01 -52.28 13.95
C ASP A 25 29.22 -53.00 13.30
N SER A 26 29.89 -52.34 12.34
CA SER A 26 31.10 -52.84 11.68
C SER A 26 32.41 -52.46 12.38
N SER A 27 32.39 -51.58 13.39
CA SER A 27 33.59 -50.97 14.00
C SER A 27 34.53 -51.97 14.71
N GLY A 28 34.12 -53.23 14.93
CA GLY A 28 34.94 -54.26 15.52
C GLY A 28 35.77 -55.13 14.56
N VAL A 29 35.66 -54.91 13.21
CA VAL A 29 36.12 -55.94 12.26
C VAL A 29 37.18 -55.44 11.27
N ASP A 30 37.14 -54.22 10.73
CA ASP A 30 38.12 -53.78 9.73
C ASP A 30 38.19 -52.24 9.56
N TRP A 31 39.42 -51.70 9.58
CA TRP A 31 39.69 -50.27 9.32
C TRP A 31 39.25 -49.82 7.93
N GLY A 32 39.27 -50.69 6.91
CA GLY A 32 38.86 -50.41 5.56
C GLY A 32 37.36 -50.09 5.49
N ASN A 33 36.52 -50.85 6.16
CA ASN A 33 35.07 -50.62 6.23
C ASN A 33 34.74 -49.32 6.95
N LEU A 34 35.43 -49.01 8.05
CA LEU A 34 35.25 -47.77 8.81
C LEU A 34 35.53 -46.52 7.97
N LEU A 35 36.65 -46.55 7.21
CA LEU A 35 36.98 -45.45 6.28
C LEU A 35 35.98 -45.35 5.13
N GLY A 36 35.44 -46.49 4.64
CA GLY A 36 34.41 -46.53 3.61
C GLY A 36 33.11 -45.85 4.04
N TYR A 37 32.58 -46.18 5.21
CA TYR A 37 31.39 -45.52 5.76
C TYR A 37 31.63 -44.04 6.07
N GLY A 38 32.82 -43.68 6.56
CA GLY A 38 33.24 -42.30 6.76
C GLY A 38 33.21 -41.50 5.45
N ALA A 39 33.71 -42.08 4.37
CA ALA A 39 33.65 -41.47 3.04
C ALA A 39 32.21 -41.29 2.54
N ILE A 40 31.34 -42.29 2.71
CA ILE A 40 29.91 -42.21 2.37
C ILE A 40 29.22 -41.08 3.15
N LEU A 41 29.48 -40.95 4.45
CA LEU A 41 28.93 -39.87 5.27
C LEU A 41 29.36 -38.49 4.79
N ILE A 42 30.64 -38.33 4.41
CA ILE A 42 31.14 -37.03 3.83
C ILE A 42 30.46 -36.75 2.51
N VAL A 43 30.27 -37.74 1.64
CA VAL A 43 29.55 -37.57 0.36
C VAL A 43 28.09 -37.19 0.61
N LEU A 44 27.37 -37.87 1.50
CA LEU A 44 25.99 -37.55 1.86
C LEU A 44 25.86 -36.14 2.46
N ALA A 45 26.76 -35.75 3.37
CA ALA A 45 26.79 -34.42 3.96
C ALA A 45 27.04 -33.35 2.91
N THR A 46 27.99 -33.62 1.98
CA THR A 46 28.27 -32.69 0.89
C THR A 46 27.08 -32.57 -0.09
N ALA A 47 26.44 -33.67 -0.42
CA ALA A 47 25.24 -33.70 -1.26
C ALA A 47 24.09 -32.94 -0.59
N SER A 48 23.84 -33.18 0.70
CA SER A 48 22.82 -32.42 1.47
C SER A 48 23.13 -30.92 1.49
N LEU A 49 24.38 -30.54 1.75
CA LEU A 49 24.82 -29.13 1.70
C LEU A 49 24.55 -28.49 0.34
N LEU A 50 24.93 -29.15 -0.74
CA LEU A 50 24.71 -28.63 -2.10
C LEU A 50 23.20 -28.52 -2.40
N CYS A 51 22.41 -29.53 -2.06
CA CYS A 51 20.95 -29.50 -2.21
C CYS A 51 20.34 -28.34 -1.41
N GLY A 52 20.77 -28.10 -0.18
CA GLY A 52 20.33 -27.01 0.67
C GLY A 52 20.67 -25.63 0.10
N ILE A 53 21.92 -25.44 -0.39
CA ILE A 53 22.36 -24.19 -1.01
C ILE A 53 21.54 -23.89 -2.26
N PHE A 54 21.42 -24.86 -3.18
CA PHE A 54 20.67 -24.65 -4.43
C PHE A 54 19.17 -24.49 -4.18
N SER A 55 18.59 -25.26 -3.26
CA SER A 55 17.20 -25.09 -2.83
C SER A 55 16.96 -23.69 -2.28
N GLY A 56 17.85 -23.19 -1.41
CA GLY A 56 17.79 -21.84 -0.89
C GLY A 56 17.84 -20.77 -2.00
N LYS A 57 18.78 -20.91 -2.93
CA LYS A 57 18.93 -19.99 -4.08
C LYS A 57 17.68 -19.96 -4.96
N PHE A 58 17.13 -21.11 -5.32
CA PHE A 58 15.94 -21.19 -6.16
C PHE A 58 14.68 -20.72 -5.44
N SER A 59 14.53 -21.04 -4.15
CA SER A 59 13.42 -20.54 -3.33
C SER A 59 13.45 -19.01 -3.20
N ALA A 60 14.62 -18.43 -2.91
CA ALA A 60 14.78 -16.99 -2.81
C ALA A 60 14.46 -16.28 -4.15
N LYS A 61 14.98 -16.85 -5.27
CA LYS A 61 14.67 -16.31 -6.61
C LYS A 61 13.18 -16.40 -6.94
N ALA A 62 12.53 -17.51 -6.60
CA ALA A 62 11.09 -17.69 -6.83
C ALA A 62 10.26 -16.72 -5.97
N ALA A 63 10.59 -16.58 -4.69
CA ALA A 63 9.89 -15.67 -3.77
C ALA A 63 10.06 -14.20 -4.19
N ALA A 64 11.28 -13.79 -4.54
CA ALA A 64 11.54 -12.43 -5.01
C ALA A 64 10.84 -12.15 -6.36
N GLY A 65 10.86 -13.11 -7.30
CA GLY A 65 10.16 -13.00 -8.58
C GLY A 65 8.64 -12.91 -8.40
N PHE A 66 8.08 -13.73 -7.51
CA PHE A 66 6.65 -13.66 -7.17
C PHE A 66 6.27 -12.30 -6.59
N ALA A 67 7.03 -11.80 -5.60
CA ALA A 67 6.79 -10.50 -4.99
C ALA A 67 6.94 -9.34 -6.00
N LYS A 68 7.90 -9.43 -6.93
CA LYS A 68 8.05 -8.46 -8.02
C LYS A 68 6.79 -8.42 -8.88
N ASN A 69 6.35 -9.57 -9.40
CA ASN A 69 5.17 -9.64 -10.26
C ASN A 69 3.92 -9.13 -9.52
N LEU A 70 3.77 -9.49 -8.24
CA LEU A 70 2.66 -9.03 -7.41
C LEU A 70 2.63 -7.50 -7.28
N ARG A 71 3.79 -6.87 -7.06
CA ARG A 71 3.90 -5.41 -7.04
C ARG A 71 3.61 -4.78 -8.39
N ASP A 72 4.11 -5.37 -9.47
CA ASP A 72 3.87 -4.88 -10.83
C ASP A 72 2.38 -4.90 -11.17
N ASP A 73 1.68 -6.00 -10.83
CA ASP A 73 0.25 -6.15 -11.09
C ASP A 73 -0.60 -5.21 -10.20
N MET A 74 -0.27 -5.11 -8.90
CA MET A 74 -0.92 -4.14 -8.01
C MET A 74 -0.72 -2.70 -8.49
N PHE A 75 0.50 -2.34 -8.90
CA PHE A 75 0.79 -0.98 -9.37
C PHE A 75 0.02 -0.64 -10.64
N LYS A 76 -0.07 -1.58 -11.60
CA LYS A 76 -0.90 -1.40 -12.81
C LYS A 76 -2.36 -1.18 -12.44
N ASN A 77 -2.90 -2.03 -11.56
CA ASN A 77 -4.30 -1.92 -11.15
C ASN A 77 -4.59 -0.58 -10.46
N ILE A 78 -3.68 -0.12 -9.58
CA ILE A 78 -3.80 1.19 -8.91
C ILE A 78 -3.76 2.35 -9.92
N GLN A 79 -2.99 2.24 -11.02
CA GLN A 79 -2.98 3.28 -12.07
C GLN A 79 -4.30 3.36 -12.83
N ASP A 80 -5.04 2.26 -12.90
CA ASP A 80 -6.35 2.19 -13.57
C ASP A 80 -7.53 2.57 -12.65
N TYR A 81 -7.27 2.80 -11.35
CA TYR A 81 -8.31 3.19 -10.39
C TYR A 81 -8.94 4.53 -10.72
N SER A 82 -10.25 4.62 -10.49
CA SER A 82 -10.98 5.88 -10.41
C SER A 82 -10.69 6.61 -9.09
N PHE A 83 -11.11 7.85 -8.98
CA PHE A 83 -10.98 8.62 -7.75
C PHE A 83 -11.78 7.99 -6.60
N SER A 84 -12.93 7.39 -6.87
CA SER A 84 -13.74 6.67 -5.86
C SER A 84 -12.98 5.48 -5.27
N ASN A 85 -12.23 4.70 -6.09
CA ASN A 85 -11.39 3.62 -5.59
C ASN A 85 -10.23 4.16 -4.74
N ILE A 86 -9.57 5.27 -5.15
CA ILE A 86 -8.48 5.89 -4.38
C ILE A 86 -8.99 6.41 -3.03
N ASP A 87 -10.17 7.01 -2.99
CA ASP A 87 -10.79 7.48 -1.75
C ASP A 87 -11.12 6.34 -0.79
N LYS A 88 -11.52 5.17 -1.33
CA LYS A 88 -11.77 3.94 -0.54
C LYS A 88 -10.52 3.45 0.19
N PHE A 89 -9.36 3.45 -0.46
CA PHE A 89 -8.15 2.81 0.06
C PHE A 89 -7.20 3.72 0.84
N SER A 90 -7.25 4.99 0.74
CA SER A 90 -6.22 5.94 1.18
C SER A 90 -4.80 5.64 0.66
N SER A 91 -4.01 6.68 0.39
CA SER A 91 -2.65 6.53 -0.17
C SER A 91 -1.69 5.78 0.78
N SER A 92 -1.79 6.02 2.09
CA SER A 92 -0.95 5.35 3.09
C SER A 92 -1.24 3.84 3.19
N SER A 93 -2.51 3.45 3.06
CA SER A 93 -2.92 2.04 3.03
C SER A 93 -2.36 1.32 1.80
N LEU A 94 -2.45 1.93 0.61
CA LEU A 94 -1.91 1.38 -0.63
C LEU A 94 -0.38 1.18 -0.55
N ILE A 95 0.35 2.15 0.00
CA ILE A 95 1.80 2.04 0.21
C ILE A 95 2.12 0.86 1.14
N THR A 96 1.41 0.72 2.26
CA THR A 96 1.61 -0.40 3.20
C THR A 96 1.35 -1.75 2.54
N ARG A 97 0.30 -1.86 1.73
CA ARG A 97 -0.05 -3.08 0.98
C ARG A 97 1.03 -3.44 -0.03
N MET A 98 1.56 -2.48 -0.79
CA MET A 98 2.62 -2.70 -1.78
C MET A 98 4.00 -3.01 -1.16
N THR A 99 4.25 -2.59 0.08
CA THR A 99 5.54 -2.76 0.76
C THR A 99 5.48 -3.88 1.79
N THR A 100 4.86 -3.62 2.93
CA THR A 100 4.86 -4.53 4.09
C THR A 100 4.09 -5.82 3.80
N ASP A 101 2.87 -5.72 3.23
CA ASP A 101 2.03 -6.89 2.99
C ASP A 101 2.64 -7.81 1.92
N VAL A 102 3.15 -7.25 0.83
CA VAL A 102 3.86 -8.05 -0.18
C VAL A 102 5.12 -8.69 0.39
N ASN A 103 5.86 -8.03 1.30
CA ASN A 103 7.02 -8.63 1.97
C ASN A 103 6.60 -9.80 2.89
N ASN A 104 5.50 -9.67 3.61
CA ASN A 104 4.96 -10.75 4.44
C ASN A 104 4.59 -11.98 3.59
N ILE A 105 3.92 -11.76 2.46
CA ILE A 105 3.57 -12.82 1.51
C ILE A 105 4.84 -13.45 0.90
N GLN A 106 5.83 -12.65 0.53
CA GLN A 106 7.11 -13.13 0.01
C GLN A 106 7.82 -14.06 1.00
N ASN A 107 7.87 -13.66 2.28
CA ASN A 107 8.49 -14.44 3.34
C ASN A 107 7.73 -15.75 3.57
N ALA A 108 6.41 -15.71 3.65
CA ALA A 108 5.58 -16.89 3.78
C ALA A 108 5.77 -17.86 2.60
N PHE A 109 5.77 -17.35 1.37
CA PHE A 109 6.00 -18.15 0.18
C PHE A 109 7.36 -18.85 0.20
N SER A 110 8.43 -18.15 0.62
CA SER A 110 9.77 -18.75 0.79
C SER A 110 9.78 -19.87 1.82
N ILE A 111 9.09 -19.67 2.95
CA ILE A 111 8.99 -20.63 4.04
C ILE A 111 8.17 -21.85 3.62
N ILE A 112 7.04 -21.65 2.94
CA ILE A 112 6.19 -22.73 2.43
C ILE A 112 7.00 -23.64 1.51
N ILE A 113 7.74 -23.09 0.56
CA ILE A 113 8.54 -23.87 -0.39
C ILE A 113 9.61 -24.72 0.29
N ARG A 114 10.24 -24.21 1.36
CA ARG A 114 11.36 -24.89 2.02
C ARG A 114 10.92 -25.70 3.21
N ILE A 115 10.27 -25.09 4.18
CA ILE A 115 10.03 -25.68 5.50
C ILE A 115 8.73 -26.48 5.53
N ALA A 116 7.64 -25.96 4.95
CA ALA A 116 6.37 -26.69 4.96
C ALA A 116 6.40 -27.99 4.16
N ILE A 117 7.33 -28.13 3.20
CA ILE A 117 7.55 -29.36 2.45
C ILE A 117 8.56 -30.26 3.16
N ARG A 118 9.65 -29.69 3.70
CA ARG A 118 10.68 -30.43 4.41
C ARG A 118 10.14 -31.17 5.64
N VAL A 119 9.32 -30.50 6.45
CA VAL A 119 8.85 -31.02 7.73
C VAL A 119 8.02 -32.31 7.57
N PRO A 120 6.96 -32.39 6.75
CA PRO A 120 6.23 -33.64 6.56
C PRO A 120 7.09 -34.76 5.99
N LEU A 121 7.96 -34.44 5.01
CA LEU A 121 8.86 -35.44 4.43
C LEU A 121 9.82 -36.01 5.50
N MET A 122 10.40 -35.16 6.33
CA MET A 122 11.31 -35.56 7.41
C MET A 122 10.60 -36.48 8.41
N ILE A 123 9.38 -36.17 8.82
CA ILE A 123 8.59 -37.00 9.73
C ILE A 123 8.27 -38.36 9.10
N ILE A 124 7.81 -38.37 7.83
CA ILE A 124 7.42 -39.59 7.11
C ILE A 124 8.65 -40.49 6.93
N PHE A 125 9.75 -39.96 6.37
CA PHE A 125 10.96 -40.79 6.13
C PHE A 125 11.58 -41.28 7.43
N SER A 126 11.69 -40.44 8.47
CA SER A 126 12.23 -40.85 9.77
C SER A 126 11.35 -41.91 10.45
N LEU A 127 10.01 -41.77 10.33
CA LEU A 127 9.09 -42.76 10.90
C LEU A 127 9.16 -44.10 10.14
N VAL A 128 9.19 -44.08 8.83
CA VAL A 128 9.34 -45.30 7.99
C VAL A 128 10.66 -45.97 8.30
N ALA A 129 11.77 -45.23 8.35
CA ALA A 129 13.07 -45.77 8.71
C ALA A 129 13.09 -46.40 10.13
N SER A 130 12.41 -45.77 11.09
CA SER A 130 12.27 -46.31 12.44
C SER A 130 11.50 -47.63 12.45
N PHE A 131 10.44 -47.77 11.63
CA PHE A 131 9.70 -49.04 11.51
C PHE A 131 10.51 -50.14 10.83
N ILE A 132 11.40 -49.79 9.89
CA ILE A 132 12.30 -50.75 9.23
C ILE A 132 13.34 -51.29 10.23
N ILE A 133 13.89 -50.46 11.12
CA ILE A 133 14.91 -50.84 12.11
C ILE A 133 14.30 -51.68 13.24
N SER A 134 13.25 -51.19 13.87
CA SER A 134 12.54 -51.88 14.94
C SER A 134 11.07 -51.49 15.01
N PRO A 135 10.15 -52.31 14.46
CA PRO A 135 8.73 -52.05 14.55
C PRO A 135 8.22 -51.84 15.96
N SER A 136 8.74 -52.58 16.91
CA SER A 136 8.31 -52.53 18.32
C SER A 136 8.61 -51.19 18.97
N LEU A 137 9.78 -50.59 18.71
CA LEU A 137 10.18 -49.29 19.27
C LEU A 137 9.63 -48.13 18.48
N ALA A 138 9.36 -48.30 17.17
CA ALA A 138 8.82 -47.26 16.32
C ALA A 138 7.41 -46.78 16.76
N TRP A 139 6.62 -47.64 17.41
CA TRP A 139 5.35 -47.27 18.01
C TRP A 139 5.45 -46.16 19.05
N ILE A 140 6.62 -46.03 19.72
CA ILE A 140 6.84 -44.90 20.65
C ILE A 140 6.71 -43.58 19.92
N PHE A 141 7.30 -43.46 18.73
CA PHE A 141 7.18 -42.26 17.89
C PHE A 141 5.77 -42.10 17.34
N ALA A 142 5.15 -43.19 16.86
CA ALA A 142 3.79 -43.17 16.31
C ALA A 142 2.75 -42.69 17.34
N ILE A 143 2.98 -42.92 18.64
CA ILE A 143 2.13 -42.43 19.73
C ILE A 143 2.55 -41.02 20.17
N ALA A 144 3.85 -40.73 20.25
CA ALA A 144 4.35 -39.43 20.70
C ALA A 144 3.98 -38.29 19.72
N ILE A 145 4.03 -38.54 18.41
CA ILE A 145 3.75 -37.54 17.37
C ILE A 145 2.33 -36.93 17.51
N PRO A 146 1.22 -37.71 17.52
CA PRO A 146 -0.12 -37.15 17.64
C PRO A 146 -0.38 -36.48 18.98
N ILE A 147 0.21 -36.99 20.09
CA ILE A 147 0.09 -36.38 21.40
C ILE A 147 0.76 -34.99 21.41
N LEU A 148 2.01 -34.92 20.95
CA LEU A 148 2.76 -33.67 20.89
C LEU A 148 2.10 -32.69 19.90
N ALA A 149 1.69 -33.18 18.73
CA ALA A 149 0.96 -32.35 17.74
C ALA A 149 -0.33 -31.76 18.33
N GLY A 150 -1.11 -32.57 19.07
CA GLY A 150 -2.31 -32.11 19.76
C GLY A 150 -2.03 -31.02 20.80
N LEU A 151 -0.96 -31.17 21.59
CA LEU A 151 -0.52 -30.20 22.58
C LEU A 151 -0.06 -28.88 21.89
N LEU A 152 0.70 -28.98 20.80
CA LEU A 152 1.14 -27.82 20.02
C LEU A 152 -0.03 -27.08 19.40
N ILE A 153 -1.00 -27.80 18.81
CA ILE A 153 -2.24 -27.21 18.29
C ILE A 153 -3.01 -26.49 19.40
N LEU A 154 -3.07 -27.06 20.61
CA LEU A 154 -3.71 -26.45 21.76
C LEU A 154 -2.98 -25.16 22.19
N ILE A 155 -1.66 -25.15 22.21
CA ILE A 155 -0.87 -23.93 22.48
C ILE A 155 -1.17 -22.86 21.43
N ILE A 156 -1.13 -23.20 20.14
CA ILE A 156 -1.37 -22.28 19.03
C ILE A 156 -2.80 -21.73 19.12
N SER A 157 -3.80 -22.57 19.32
CA SER A 157 -5.21 -22.17 19.41
C SER A 157 -5.50 -21.17 20.55
N LYS A 158 -4.74 -21.27 21.66
CA LYS A 158 -4.84 -20.33 22.78
C LYS A 158 -3.98 -19.07 22.59
N ALA A 159 -2.85 -19.17 21.91
CA ALA A 159 -1.94 -18.06 21.66
C ALA A 159 -2.48 -17.11 20.59
N THR A 160 -3.03 -17.65 19.48
CA THR A 160 -3.52 -16.86 18.33
C THR A 160 -4.51 -15.75 18.71
N PRO A 161 -5.60 -16.01 19.46
CA PRO A 161 -6.53 -14.92 19.82
C PRO A 161 -5.88 -13.87 20.72
N THR A 162 -4.92 -14.26 21.55
CA THR A 162 -4.18 -13.34 22.41
C THR A 162 -3.30 -12.42 21.56
N PHE A 163 -2.55 -12.96 20.60
CA PHE A 163 -1.74 -12.15 19.69
C PHE A 163 -2.57 -11.26 18.77
N ASN A 164 -3.70 -11.73 18.25
CA ASN A 164 -4.62 -10.90 17.47
C ASN A 164 -5.10 -9.66 18.26
N LYS A 165 -5.34 -9.82 19.58
CA LYS A 165 -5.67 -8.69 20.45
C LYS A 165 -4.48 -7.74 20.64
N VAL A 166 -3.27 -8.28 20.79
CA VAL A 166 -2.04 -7.51 20.88
C VAL A 166 -1.82 -6.69 19.62
N PHE A 167 -1.96 -7.29 18.43
CA PHE A 167 -1.78 -6.58 17.16
C PHE A 167 -2.74 -5.40 17.01
N ARG A 168 -4.03 -5.56 17.35
CA ARG A 168 -4.99 -4.44 17.34
C ARG A 168 -4.59 -3.30 18.27
N LYS A 169 -4.05 -3.62 19.46
CA LYS A 169 -3.54 -2.60 20.39
C LYS A 169 -2.26 -1.95 19.86
N TYR A 170 -1.44 -2.72 19.15
CA TYR A 170 -0.23 -2.20 18.51
C TYR A 170 -0.56 -1.20 17.41
N ASP A 171 -1.60 -1.47 16.60
CA ASP A 171 -2.11 -0.53 15.60
C ASP A 171 -2.59 0.77 16.25
N THR A 172 -3.31 0.69 17.38
CA THR A 172 -3.74 1.85 18.15
C THR A 172 -2.55 2.65 18.71
N LEU A 173 -1.52 1.95 19.19
CA LEU A 173 -0.28 2.58 19.67
C LEU A 173 0.44 3.31 18.54
N ASN A 174 0.59 2.66 17.38
CA ASN A 174 1.22 3.25 16.21
C ASN A 174 0.47 4.49 15.71
N SER A 175 -0.87 4.44 15.65
CA SER A 175 -1.70 5.59 15.29
C SER A 175 -1.50 6.76 16.27
N SER A 176 -1.39 6.48 17.59
CA SER A 176 -1.13 7.50 18.61
C SER A 176 0.26 8.12 18.48
N VAL A 177 1.27 7.32 18.10
CA VAL A 177 2.63 7.81 17.82
C VAL A 177 2.63 8.69 16.57
N GLN A 178 1.97 8.26 15.50
CA GLN A 178 1.84 9.05 14.27
C GLN A 178 1.18 10.39 14.53
N GLU A 179 0.03 10.39 15.23
CA GLU A 179 -0.69 11.61 15.63
C GLU A 179 0.22 12.58 16.42
N ASN A 180 1.01 12.03 17.35
CA ASN A 180 1.92 12.83 18.18
C ASN A 180 3.07 13.42 17.36
N ILE A 181 3.66 12.65 16.43
CA ILE A 181 4.74 13.11 15.56
C ILE A 181 4.23 14.19 14.60
N ASP A 182 3.08 13.96 13.97
CA ASP A 182 2.46 14.94 13.07
C ASP A 182 2.09 16.23 13.81
N GLY A 183 1.59 16.08 15.06
CA GLY A 183 1.23 17.18 15.95
C GLY A 183 2.36 17.70 16.85
N ILE A 184 3.63 17.31 16.66
CA ILE A 184 4.71 17.59 17.62
C ILE A 184 4.91 19.08 17.90
N ARG A 185 4.68 19.94 16.90
CA ARG A 185 4.74 21.40 17.07
C ARG A 185 3.68 21.90 18.05
N VAL A 186 2.48 21.34 17.98
CA VAL A 186 1.36 21.67 18.90
C VAL A 186 1.72 21.20 20.30
N VAL A 187 2.19 19.96 20.46
CA VAL A 187 2.63 19.42 21.76
C VAL A 187 3.69 20.33 22.41
N LYS A 188 4.68 20.77 21.61
CA LYS A 188 5.74 21.69 22.05
C LYS A 188 5.22 23.07 22.40
N THR A 189 4.35 23.64 21.55
CA THR A 189 3.80 24.99 21.78
C THR A 189 2.94 25.06 23.04
N TYR A 190 2.21 24.01 23.35
CA TYR A 190 1.35 23.95 24.55
C TYR A 190 2.01 23.30 25.77
N VAL A 191 3.29 22.94 25.69
CA VAL A 191 4.08 22.31 26.77
C VAL A 191 3.36 21.08 27.34
N ARG A 192 2.92 20.18 26.45
CA ARG A 192 2.14 18.97 26.81
C ARG A 192 2.94 17.67 26.71
N GLU A 193 4.27 17.72 26.67
CA GLU A 193 5.13 16.56 26.55
C GLU A 193 4.91 15.52 27.64
N ASP A 194 4.72 15.94 28.89
CA ASP A 194 4.55 15.00 29.99
C ASP A 194 3.17 14.32 29.97
N TYR A 195 2.16 14.99 29.44
CA TYR A 195 0.85 14.37 29.19
C TYR A 195 0.96 13.28 28.12
N GLU A 196 1.60 13.59 26.98
CA GLU A 196 1.79 12.65 25.88
C GLU A 196 2.69 11.47 26.29
N LYS A 197 3.77 11.70 27.06
CA LYS A 197 4.58 10.60 27.63
C LYS A 197 3.76 9.66 28.49
N LYS A 198 2.88 10.17 29.35
CA LYS A 198 2.01 9.35 30.20
C LYS A 198 0.98 8.57 29.37
N LYS A 199 0.37 9.21 28.34
CA LYS A 199 -0.57 8.58 27.41
C LYS A 199 0.10 7.42 26.67
N PHE A 200 1.31 7.65 26.13
CA PHE A 200 2.11 6.64 25.45
C PHE A 200 2.52 5.49 26.38
N SER A 201 3.07 5.82 27.57
CA SER A 201 3.50 4.81 28.54
C SER A 201 2.35 3.87 28.93
N LYS A 202 1.15 4.41 29.17
CA LYS A 202 -0.03 3.59 29.47
C LYS A 202 -0.41 2.65 28.32
N ALA A 203 -0.38 3.15 27.09
CA ALA A 203 -0.68 2.32 25.91
C ALA A 203 0.40 1.24 25.70
N ALA A 204 1.68 1.59 25.88
CA ALA A 204 2.80 0.65 25.80
C ALA A 204 2.74 -0.43 26.91
N ASP A 205 2.38 -0.06 28.15
CA ASP A 205 2.18 -0.98 29.26
C ASP A 205 1.05 -1.98 28.98
N ASP A 206 -0.03 -1.53 28.38
CA ASP A 206 -1.17 -2.39 28.02
C ASP A 206 -0.81 -3.39 26.89
N VAL A 207 -0.01 -2.95 25.90
CA VAL A 207 0.57 -3.85 24.90
C VAL A 207 1.52 -4.84 25.55
N CYS A 208 2.43 -4.38 26.42
CA CYS A 208 3.40 -5.22 27.12
C CYS A 208 2.72 -6.33 27.95
N LYS A 209 1.65 -5.99 28.69
CA LYS A 209 0.89 -6.97 29.50
C LYS A 209 0.27 -8.08 28.65
N ASP A 210 -0.40 -7.71 27.55
CA ASP A 210 -1.07 -8.68 26.69
C ASP A 210 -0.03 -9.49 25.88
N PHE A 211 1.06 -8.87 25.42
CA PHE A 211 2.17 -9.55 24.77
C PHE A 211 2.83 -10.59 25.70
N THR A 212 3.15 -10.18 26.94
CA THR A 212 3.69 -11.07 27.95
C THR A 212 2.76 -12.25 28.24
N ARG A 213 1.43 -12.04 28.20
CA ARG A 213 0.47 -13.14 28.36
C ARG A 213 0.53 -14.12 27.18
N GLY A 214 0.62 -13.61 25.95
CA GLY A 214 0.79 -14.42 24.75
C GLY A 214 2.08 -15.22 24.77
N GLU A 215 3.20 -14.55 25.06
CA GLU A 215 4.52 -15.19 25.16
C GLU A 215 4.59 -16.27 26.25
N LYS A 216 3.95 -16.08 27.40
CA LYS A 216 3.86 -17.13 28.44
C LYS A 216 3.17 -18.39 27.94
N ILE A 217 2.20 -18.29 27.03
CA ILE A 217 1.55 -19.45 26.43
C ILE A 217 2.51 -20.15 25.46
N VAL A 218 3.16 -19.38 24.60
CA VAL A 218 4.11 -19.90 23.59
C VAL A 218 5.38 -20.46 24.24
N ALA A 219 5.82 -19.90 25.36
CA ALA A 219 7.00 -20.35 26.10
C ALA A 219 6.93 -21.83 26.53
N TRP A 220 5.75 -22.44 26.63
CA TRP A 220 5.59 -23.86 26.87
C TRP A 220 6.00 -24.75 25.69
N ASN A 221 6.10 -24.19 24.48
CA ASN A 221 6.45 -24.95 23.28
C ASN A 221 7.80 -25.70 23.45
N THR A 222 8.86 -24.95 23.69
CA THR A 222 10.22 -25.53 23.78
C THR A 222 10.40 -26.56 24.92
N PRO A 223 9.95 -26.30 26.17
CA PRO A 223 9.99 -27.27 27.23
C PRO A 223 9.20 -28.56 26.92
N LEU A 224 8.03 -28.46 26.32
CA LEU A 224 7.23 -29.60 25.92
C LEU A 224 7.93 -30.46 24.88
N VAL A 225 8.43 -29.87 23.81
CA VAL A 225 9.18 -30.59 22.77
C VAL A 225 10.39 -31.27 23.36
N ASN A 226 11.17 -30.56 24.17
CA ASN A 226 12.35 -31.14 24.83
C ASN A 226 11.99 -32.29 25.78
N PHE A 227 10.91 -32.15 26.56
CA PHE A 227 10.43 -33.21 27.41
C PHE A 227 10.10 -34.50 26.62
N PHE A 228 9.32 -34.37 25.54
CA PHE A 228 9.00 -35.53 24.68
C PHE A 228 10.24 -36.11 24.02
N MET A 229 11.20 -35.26 23.60
CA MET A 229 12.45 -35.68 22.98
C MET A 229 13.29 -36.53 23.98
N TYR A 230 13.52 -36.00 25.18
CA TYR A 230 14.31 -36.74 26.19
C TYR A 230 13.57 -37.96 26.74
N ALA A 231 12.24 -37.87 26.94
CA ALA A 231 11.45 -39.01 27.40
C ALA A 231 11.45 -40.15 26.36
N ALA A 232 11.20 -39.82 25.07
CA ALA A 232 11.26 -40.82 24.01
C ALA A 232 12.67 -41.43 23.89
N SER A 233 13.71 -40.59 23.89
CA SER A 233 15.11 -41.09 23.85
C SER A 233 15.45 -41.96 25.02
N ALA A 234 15.04 -41.61 26.24
CA ALA A 234 15.27 -42.44 27.44
C ALA A 234 14.55 -43.79 27.37
N ILE A 235 13.26 -43.78 26.99
CA ILE A 235 12.46 -45.01 26.85
C ILE A 235 13.08 -45.93 25.78
N ILE A 236 13.43 -45.36 24.60
CA ILE A 236 14.06 -46.13 23.51
C ILE A 236 15.42 -46.68 23.93
N SER A 237 16.22 -45.90 24.64
CA SER A 237 17.53 -46.36 25.13
C SER A 237 17.41 -47.50 26.12
N VAL A 238 16.48 -47.42 27.09
CA VAL A 238 16.28 -48.48 28.10
C VAL A 238 15.70 -49.74 27.45
N LEU A 239 14.60 -49.61 26.69
CA LEU A 239 13.98 -50.78 26.04
C LEU A 239 14.90 -51.37 24.97
N GLY A 240 15.58 -50.52 24.18
CA GLY A 240 16.56 -50.97 23.18
C GLY A 240 17.73 -51.73 23.81
N ALA A 241 18.25 -51.28 24.96
CA ALA A 241 19.28 -52.02 25.70
C ALA A 241 18.77 -53.40 26.18
N TYR A 242 17.53 -53.50 26.70
CA TYR A 242 16.95 -54.78 27.09
C TYR A 242 16.74 -55.72 25.90
N ILE A 243 16.42 -55.21 24.69
CA ILE A 243 16.33 -56.01 23.46
C ILE A 243 17.73 -56.50 23.06
N ILE A 244 18.77 -55.66 23.07
CA ILE A 244 20.15 -56.00 22.69
C ILE A 244 20.74 -57.09 23.62
N ILE A 245 20.46 -57.02 24.94
CA ILE A 245 20.92 -57.94 25.91
C ILE A 245 20.11 -59.27 25.89
N GLY A 246 19.01 -59.34 25.14
CA GLY A 246 18.16 -60.50 25.02
C GLY A 246 17.18 -60.72 26.18
N VAL A 247 16.89 -59.68 26.98
CA VAL A 247 15.92 -59.77 28.09
C VAL A 247 14.47 -59.59 27.54
N LEU A 248 14.30 -58.81 26.46
CA LEU A 248 13.04 -58.65 25.77
C LEU A 248 13.11 -59.29 24.37
N ASP A 249 12.23 -60.24 24.11
CA ASP A 249 12.12 -60.92 22.79
C ASP A 249 11.18 -60.14 21.84
N TRP A 250 11.55 -58.88 21.57
CA TRP A 250 10.79 -57.98 20.67
C TRP A 250 11.47 -57.81 19.28
N GLY A 251 12.34 -58.78 18.90
CA GLY A 251 13.08 -58.77 17.64
C GLY A 251 14.59 -58.57 17.87
N SER A 252 15.36 -58.49 16.80
CA SER A 252 16.80 -58.21 16.83
C SER A 252 17.06 -56.71 16.66
N LEU A 253 17.81 -56.11 17.58
CA LEU A 253 18.26 -54.73 17.48
C LEU A 253 19.79 -54.71 17.70
N THR A 254 20.48 -53.98 16.83
CA THR A 254 21.92 -53.74 16.96
C THR A 254 22.19 -52.43 17.71
N THR A 255 23.43 -52.25 18.18
CA THR A 255 23.85 -51.00 18.83
C THR A 255 23.76 -49.82 17.86
N GLY A 256 24.14 -50.02 16.59
CA GLY A 256 23.99 -49.01 15.54
C GLY A 256 22.52 -48.68 15.25
N GLY A 257 21.65 -49.71 15.18
CA GLY A 257 20.21 -49.51 15.04
C GLY A 257 19.60 -48.69 16.16
N LEU A 258 20.02 -48.91 17.43
CA LEU A 258 19.58 -48.10 18.57
C LEU A 258 20.01 -46.63 18.42
N SER A 259 21.25 -46.39 18.00
CA SER A 259 21.76 -45.03 17.74
C SER A 259 20.94 -44.31 16.65
N SER A 260 20.59 -45.03 15.57
CA SER A 260 19.76 -44.48 14.50
C SER A 260 18.34 -44.14 14.97
N LEU A 261 17.71 -44.99 15.79
CA LEU A 261 16.38 -44.72 16.35
C LEU A 261 16.37 -43.45 17.20
N ILE A 262 17.40 -43.22 18.02
CA ILE A 262 17.53 -42.00 18.81
C ILE A 262 17.64 -40.77 17.87
N SER A 263 18.47 -40.89 16.81
CA SER A 263 18.65 -39.82 15.82
C SER A 263 17.34 -39.48 15.08
N TYR A 264 16.59 -40.50 14.66
CA TYR A 264 15.27 -40.28 14.05
C TYR A 264 14.27 -39.68 15.01
N GLY A 265 14.30 -40.04 16.30
CA GLY A 265 13.49 -39.39 17.31
C GLY A 265 13.75 -37.89 17.43
N ILE A 266 15.03 -37.49 17.44
CA ILE A 266 15.43 -36.08 17.43
C ILE A 266 14.94 -35.38 16.18
N ASN A 267 15.10 -35.99 15.01
CA ASN A 267 14.66 -35.43 13.74
C ASN A 267 13.14 -35.23 13.68
N ILE A 268 12.34 -36.20 14.08
CA ILE A 268 10.87 -36.12 14.11
C ILE A 268 10.39 -34.99 15.03
N LEU A 269 10.91 -34.94 16.25
CA LEU A 269 10.45 -33.99 17.25
C LEU A 269 10.90 -32.55 16.92
N SER A 270 12.11 -32.40 16.36
CA SER A 270 12.58 -31.11 15.83
C SER A 270 11.74 -30.62 14.65
N ALA A 271 11.41 -31.52 13.71
CA ALA A 271 10.54 -31.21 12.59
C ALA A 271 9.14 -30.78 13.07
N LEU A 272 8.57 -31.45 14.07
CA LEU A 272 7.28 -31.11 14.63
C LEU A 272 7.30 -29.73 15.32
N SER A 273 8.40 -29.38 16.00
CA SER A 273 8.58 -28.03 16.56
C SER A 273 8.58 -26.94 15.50
N MET A 274 9.24 -27.18 14.35
CA MET A 274 9.25 -26.23 13.23
C MET A 274 7.86 -26.04 12.61
N LEU A 275 7.00 -27.04 12.61
CA LEU A 275 5.65 -26.96 12.05
C LEU A 275 4.81 -25.89 12.73
N GLY A 276 4.93 -25.76 14.06
CA GLY A 276 4.26 -24.71 14.82
C GLY A 276 4.60 -23.30 14.33
N MET A 277 5.89 -23.03 14.08
CA MET A 277 6.36 -21.75 13.56
C MET A 277 5.80 -21.46 12.15
N VAL A 278 5.76 -22.47 11.29
CA VAL A 278 5.23 -22.36 9.93
C VAL A 278 3.74 -21.97 9.95
N ILE A 279 2.94 -22.62 10.80
CA ILE A 279 1.49 -22.34 10.91
C ILE A 279 1.26 -20.90 11.35
N VAL A 280 1.98 -20.41 12.36
CA VAL A 280 1.86 -19.02 12.83
C VAL A 280 2.21 -18.05 11.70
N MET A 281 3.28 -18.29 10.97
CA MET A 281 3.75 -17.42 9.92
C MET A 281 2.80 -17.38 8.71
N ILE A 282 2.23 -18.52 8.32
CA ILE A 282 1.17 -18.59 7.30
C ILE A 282 -0.05 -17.80 7.77
N SER A 283 -0.50 -17.99 9.01
CA SER A 283 -1.67 -17.28 9.56
C SER A 283 -1.49 -15.75 9.55
N MET A 284 -0.30 -15.25 9.88
CA MET A 284 0.02 -13.82 9.81
C MET A 284 0.00 -13.30 8.37
N SER A 285 0.46 -14.13 7.42
CA SER A 285 0.52 -13.74 6.02
C SER A 285 -0.83 -13.79 5.32
N MET A 286 -1.79 -14.57 5.82
CA MET A 286 -3.16 -14.61 5.27
C MET A 286 -3.84 -13.24 5.33
N ALA A 287 -3.73 -12.53 6.46
CA ALA A 287 -4.28 -11.18 6.57
C ALA A 287 -3.65 -10.18 5.58
N SER A 288 -2.35 -10.33 5.31
CA SER A 288 -1.66 -9.54 4.27
C SER A 288 -2.11 -9.94 2.87
N ALA A 289 -2.34 -11.25 2.64
CA ALA A 289 -2.84 -11.75 1.36
C ALA A 289 -4.25 -11.22 1.05
N ASP A 290 -5.16 -11.23 2.03
CA ASP A 290 -6.52 -10.70 1.87
C ASP A 290 -6.51 -9.23 1.46
N ARG A 291 -5.65 -8.40 2.10
CA ARG A 291 -5.50 -6.98 1.73
C ARG A 291 -4.89 -6.76 0.34
N VAL A 292 -4.00 -7.62 -0.09
CA VAL A 292 -3.41 -7.56 -1.45
C VAL A 292 -4.43 -8.01 -2.49
N VAL A 293 -5.20 -9.07 -2.22
CA VAL A 293 -6.28 -9.57 -3.08
C VAL A 293 -7.33 -8.48 -3.26
N GLU A 294 -7.72 -7.77 -2.20
CA GLU A 294 -8.66 -6.65 -2.28
C GLU A 294 -8.19 -5.56 -3.26
N VAL A 295 -6.87 -5.27 -3.33
CA VAL A 295 -6.34 -4.34 -4.33
C VAL A 295 -6.34 -4.94 -5.73
N LEU A 296 -6.07 -6.22 -5.89
CA LEU A 296 -6.02 -6.86 -7.21
C LEU A 296 -7.41 -7.10 -7.82
N GLU A 297 -8.42 -7.34 -6.98
CA GLU A 297 -9.80 -7.60 -7.41
C GLU A 297 -10.63 -6.32 -7.55
N GLU A 298 -10.19 -5.21 -6.98
CA GLU A 298 -10.86 -3.92 -7.14
C GLU A 298 -10.78 -3.47 -8.58
N SER A 299 -11.90 -3.13 -9.16
CA SER A 299 -12.02 -2.63 -10.53
C SER A 299 -12.48 -1.18 -10.54
N SER A 300 -12.00 -0.39 -11.51
CA SER A 300 -12.47 0.97 -11.73
C SER A 300 -13.96 0.96 -12.08
N ASP A 301 -14.74 1.80 -11.38
CA ASP A 301 -16.15 2.06 -11.70
C ASP A 301 -16.32 2.99 -12.89
N ILE A 302 -15.25 3.69 -13.28
CA ILE A 302 -15.21 4.57 -14.45
C ILE A 302 -14.39 3.90 -15.56
N VAL A 303 -15.07 3.44 -16.59
CA VAL A 303 -14.47 2.78 -17.75
C VAL A 303 -14.88 3.46 -19.04
N ASN A 304 -14.08 3.26 -20.09
CA ASN A 304 -14.43 3.73 -21.43
C ASN A 304 -15.62 2.93 -21.99
N PRO A 305 -16.58 3.57 -22.67
CA PRO A 305 -17.62 2.85 -23.40
C PRO A 305 -17.03 2.14 -24.63
N GLU A 306 -17.70 1.09 -25.12
CA GLU A 306 -17.25 0.32 -26.29
C GLU A 306 -17.03 1.18 -27.55
N ASN A 307 -17.86 2.23 -27.73
CA ASN A 307 -17.78 3.16 -28.85
C ASN A 307 -17.41 4.57 -28.34
N ALA A 308 -16.29 4.70 -27.65
CA ALA A 308 -15.81 5.96 -27.11
C ALA A 308 -15.52 6.98 -28.20
N VAL A 309 -15.98 8.22 -28.01
CA VAL A 309 -15.68 9.32 -28.92
C VAL A 309 -14.28 9.85 -28.63
N LEU A 310 -13.44 9.93 -29.69
CA LEU A 310 -12.02 10.27 -29.61
C LEU A 310 -11.72 11.75 -29.91
N ALA A 311 -12.71 12.61 -29.92
CA ALA A 311 -12.51 14.06 -30.15
C ALA A 311 -13.57 14.86 -29.42
N VAL A 312 -13.16 15.84 -28.63
CA VAL A 312 -14.04 16.84 -28.04
C VAL A 312 -14.25 17.95 -29.08
N LYS A 313 -15.50 18.34 -29.35
CA LYS A 313 -15.83 19.32 -30.39
C LYS A 313 -15.35 20.73 -30.01
N ASP A 314 -15.78 21.21 -28.89
CA ASP A 314 -15.46 22.55 -28.35
C ASP A 314 -15.47 22.54 -26.82
N GLY A 315 -15.28 23.70 -26.19
CA GLY A 315 -15.25 23.86 -24.76
C GLY A 315 -16.58 24.27 -24.11
N SER A 316 -17.73 24.06 -24.78
CA SER A 316 -19.02 24.28 -24.13
C SER A 316 -19.31 23.26 -23.05
N ILE A 317 -20.03 23.66 -22.01
CA ILE A 317 -20.34 22.83 -20.86
C ILE A 317 -21.81 22.98 -20.50
N ASP A 318 -22.51 21.86 -20.36
CA ASP A 318 -23.91 21.80 -19.95
C ASP A 318 -24.09 20.84 -18.78
N PHE A 319 -24.68 21.30 -17.69
CA PHE A 319 -25.19 20.50 -16.59
C PHE A 319 -26.72 20.44 -16.72
N ASN A 320 -27.28 19.24 -16.83
CA ASN A 320 -28.71 19.02 -17.01
C ASN A 320 -29.24 18.27 -15.79
N ASP A 321 -29.89 18.97 -14.84
CA ASP A 321 -30.50 18.48 -13.60
C ASP A 321 -29.58 17.52 -12.82
N VAL A 322 -28.32 17.92 -12.64
CA VAL A 322 -27.28 17.08 -12.05
C VAL A 322 -27.44 17.00 -10.55
N SER A 323 -27.56 15.77 -10.03
CA SER A 323 -27.43 15.45 -8.61
C SER A 323 -26.29 14.47 -8.38
N PHE A 324 -25.51 14.70 -7.32
CA PHE A 324 -24.33 13.91 -7.01
C PHE A 324 -24.10 13.71 -5.51
N ARG A 325 -23.68 12.48 -5.16
CA ARG A 325 -23.19 12.08 -3.83
C ARG A 325 -22.01 11.12 -3.97
N TYR A 326 -21.05 11.16 -3.04
CA TYR A 326 -19.85 10.33 -3.11
C TYR A 326 -20.13 8.85 -2.78
N LYS A 327 -21.02 8.55 -1.85
CA LYS A 327 -21.43 7.18 -1.51
C LYS A 327 -22.80 6.85 -2.06
N LYS A 328 -22.99 5.60 -2.50
CA LYS A 328 -24.24 5.18 -3.17
C LYS A 328 -25.45 5.06 -2.22
N GLU A 329 -25.25 4.87 -0.91
CA GLU A 329 -26.35 4.66 0.04
C GLU A 329 -26.20 5.54 1.29
N GLY A 330 -27.29 6.22 1.68
CA GLY A 330 -27.48 6.83 2.99
C GLY A 330 -26.83 8.20 3.23
N GLU A 331 -26.14 8.80 2.27
CA GLU A 331 -25.60 10.18 2.39
C GLU A 331 -26.47 11.19 1.64
N GLU A 332 -26.50 12.42 2.15
CA GLU A 332 -27.12 13.55 1.49
C GLU A 332 -26.40 13.89 0.18
N ASN A 333 -27.12 14.42 -0.80
CA ASN A 333 -26.55 14.89 -2.04
C ASN A 333 -25.59 16.06 -1.78
N VAL A 334 -24.39 15.99 -2.32
CA VAL A 334 -23.43 17.11 -2.31
C VAL A 334 -23.79 18.16 -3.36
N LEU A 335 -24.39 17.72 -4.48
CA LEU A 335 -25.00 18.59 -5.49
C LEU A 335 -26.43 18.11 -5.72
N GLU A 336 -27.37 19.06 -5.87
CA GLU A 336 -28.80 18.76 -6.01
C GLU A 336 -29.43 19.62 -7.10
N ASN A 337 -29.92 18.96 -8.17
CA ASN A 337 -30.62 19.58 -9.32
C ASN A 337 -29.87 20.78 -9.93
N VAL A 338 -28.56 20.61 -10.15
CA VAL A 338 -27.72 21.67 -10.74
C VAL A 338 -27.90 21.68 -12.23
N SER A 339 -28.37 22.83 -12.77
CA SER A 339 -28.48 23.10 -14.22
C SER A 339 -27.71 24.38 -14.56
N LEU A 340 -26.74 24.26 -15.49
CA LEU A 340 -25.82 25.32 -15.87
C LEU A 340 -25.46 25.18 -17.35
N HIS A 341 -25.42 26.30 -18.06
CA HIS A 341 -24.95 26.35 -19.45
C HIS A 341 -23.83 27.38 -19.60
N LEU A 342 -22.69 26.94 -20.19
CA LEU A 342 -21.54 27.79 -20.47
C LEU A 342 -21.08 27.57 -21.91
N LYS A 343 -21.02 28.65 -22.70
CA LYS A 343 -20.60 28.58 -24.10
C LYS A 343 -19.08 28.44 -24.22
N ASN A 344 -18.67 27.93 -25.38
CA ASN A 344 -17.24 27.81 -25.69
C ASN A 344 -16.54 29.18 -25.62
N GLY A 345 -15.41 29.22 -24.88
CA GLY A 345 -14.58 30.41 -24.70
C GLY A 345 -15.03 31.37 -23.59
N GLU A 346 -16.23 31.19 -23.02
CA GLU A 346 -16.69 31.98 -21.89
C GLU A 346 -15.92 31.69 -20.62
N SER A 347 -15.96 32.63 -19.67
CA SER A 347 -15.33 32.48 -18.34
C SER A 347 -16.39 32.46 -17.25
N LEU A 348 -16.28 31.45 -16.36
CA LEU A 348 -17.15 31.23 -15.21
C LEU A 348 -16.36 31.36 -13.89
N GLY A 349 -16.77 32.26 -13.04
CA GLY A 349 -16.34 32.32 -11.65
C GLY A 349 -17.27 31.52 -10.76
N ILE A 350 -16.74 30.71 -9.85
CA ILE A 350 -17.54 29.95 -8.87
C ILE A 350 -17.18 30.41 -7.47
N ILE A 351 -18.18 30.86 -6.72
CA ILE A 351 -18.04 31.28 -5.33
C ILE A 351 -19.10 30.60 -4.46
N GLY A 352 -18.83 30.48 -3.18
CA GLY A 352 -19.74 29.86 -2.20
C GLY A 352 -19.03 29.48 -0.92
N THR A 353 -19.79 29.11 0.09
CA THR A 353 -19.26 28.69 1.39
C THR A 353 -18.38 27.44 1.29
N THR A 354 -17.56 27.20 2.30
CA THR A 354 -16.80 25.94 2.40
C THR A 354 -17.79 24.77 2.52
N GLY A 355 -17.56 23.71 1.73
CA GLY A 355 -18.46 22.55 1.69
C GLY A 355 -19.68 22.71 0.76
N SER A 356 -19.83 23.81 0.04
CA SER A 356 -20.98 24.02 -0.87
C SER A 356 -20.95 23.17 -2.16
N GLY A 357 -19.93 22.32 -2.38
CA GLY A 357 -19.87 21.44 -3.55
C GLY A 357 -19.08 21.97 -4.76
N LYS A 358 -18.32 23.07 -4.64
CA LYS A 358 -17.56 23.70 -5.75
C LYS A 358 -16.57 22.75 -6.42
N THR A 359 -15.67 22.13 -5.64
CA THR A 359 -14.68 21.15 -6.14
C THR A 359 -15.37 19.92 -6.72
N THR A 360 -16.49 19.50 -6.14
CA THR A 360 -17.30 18.39 -6.65
C THR A 360 -17.85 18.72 -8.04
N LEU A 361 -18.41 19.92 -8.22
CA LEU A 361 -18.97 20.36 -9.51
C LEU A 361 -17.94 20.27 -10.64
N ILE A 362 -16.74 20.80 -10.44
CA ILE A 362 -15.68 20.77 -11.46
C ILE A 362 -15.11 19.36 -11.69
N SER A 363 -15.14 18.49 -10.69
CA SER A 363 -14.67 17.11 -10.81
C SER A 363 -15.52 16.26 -11.76
N LEU A 364 -16.81 16.62 -11.93
CA LEU A 364 -17.73 15.96 -12.85
C LEU A 364 -17.42 16.32 -14.32
N ILE A 365 -16.89 17.52 -14.60
CA ILE A 365 -16.57 17.97 -15.98
C ILE A 365 -15.47 17.11 -16.60
N SER A 366 -14.43 16.77 -15.83
CA SER A 366 -13.34 15.91 -16.27
C SER A 366 -13.62 14.41 -16.03
N ARG A 367 -14.86 14.08 -15.67
CA ARG A 367 -15.30 12.72 -15.35
C ARG A 367 -14.33 12.01 -14.36
N LEU A 368 -14.02 12.70 -13.24
CA LEU A 368 -13.33 12.05 -12.12
C LEU A 368 -14.32 11.19 -11.31
N TYR A 369 -15.60 11.54 -11.37
CA TYR A 369 -16.75 10.80 -10.86
C TYR A 369 -17.87 10.87 -11.88
N ASP A 370 -18.73 9.86 -11.94
CA ASP A 370 -19.95 9.87 -12.72
C ASP A 370 -21.13 10.39 -11.88
N VAL A 371 -22.04 11.13 -12.48
CA VAL A 371 -23.22 11.68 -11.81
C VAL A 371 -24.20 10.57 -11.39
N ASN A 372 -24.92 10.79 -10.30
CA ASN A 372 -25.96 9.86 -9.86
C ASN A 372 -27.25 10.06 -10.67
N ASP A 373 -27.65 11.33 -10.88
CA ASP A 373 -28.80 11.70 -11.67
C ASP A 373 -28.43 12.86 -12.60
N GLY A 374 -29.09 12.94 -13.76
CA GLY A 374 -28.83 13.95 -14.77
C GLY A 374 -27.66 13.62 -15.72
N SER A 375 -27.13 14.64 -16.40
CA SER A 375 -25.99 14.53 -17.31
C SER A 375 -25.10 15.75 -17.26
N VAL A 376 -23.81 15.53 -17.46
CA VAL A 376 -22.82 16.58 -17.74
C VAL A 376 -22.34 16.41 -19.17
N GLU A 377 -22.45 17.48 -19.97
CA GLU A 377 -22.03 17.46 -21.36
C GLU A 377 -20.86 18.42 -21.59
N VAL A 378 -19.93 18.01 -22.43
CA VAL A 378 -18.80 18.81 -22.91
C VAL A 378 -18.83 18.79 -24.45
N GLY A 379 -18.81 19.97 -25.09
CA GLY A 379 -18.93 20.04 -26.55
C GLY A 379 -20.23 19.47 -27.08
N GLY A 380 -21.31 19.49 -26.28
CA GLY A 380 -22.64 18.98 -26.62
C GLY A 380 -22.77 17.47 -26.57
N LEU A 381 -21.85 16.76 -25.90
CA LEU A 381 -21.89 15.32 -25.72
C LEU A 381 -21.64 14.95 -24.26
N ASP A 382 -22.43 14.03 -23.72
CA ASP A 382 -22.28 13.50 -22.36
C ASP A 382 -20.85 12.98 -22.13
N VAL A 383 -20.24 13.40 -21.01
CA VAL A 383 -18.85 13.03 -20.64
C VAL A 383 -18.64 11.52 -20.55
N ARG A 384 -19.70 10.75 -20.29
CA ARG A 384 -19.66 9.27 -20.22
C ARG A 384 -19.46 8.62 -21.59
N LYS A 385 -19.66 9.34 -22.69
CA LYS A 385 -19.50 8.82 -24.07
C LYS A 385 -18.11 9.06 -24.65
N TYR A 386 -17.28 9.85 -24.01
CA TYR A 386 -15.91 10.10 -24.43
C TYR A 386 -14.94 9.00 -23.97
N ASP A 387 -13.86 8.84 -24.73
CA ASP A 387 -12.64 8.24 -24.23
C ASP A 387 -12.06 9.11 -23.11
N LEU A 388 -11.73 8.49 -21.96
CA LEU A 388 -11.28 9.21 -20.77
C LEU A 388 -9.98 9.99 -21.00
N VAL A 389 -9.05 9.44 -21.77
CA VAL A 389 -7.78 10.10 -22.08
C VAL A 389 -8.05 11.33 -22.95
N THR A 390 -8.90 11.19 -23.95
CA THR A 390 -9.31 12.29 -24.84
C THR A 390 -10.00 13.40 -24.06
N LEU A 391 -11.00 13.08 -23.25
CA LEU A 391 -11.70 14.08 -22.43
C LEU A 391 -10.75 14.82 -21.49
N ARG A 392 -9.93 14.07 -20.73
CA ARG A 392 -8.99 14.63 -19.75
C ARG A 392 -7.80 15.35 -20.38
N ASN A 393 -7.52 15.15 -21.66
CA ASN A 393 -6.56 15.93 -22.42
C ASN A 393 -7.11 17.33 -22.73
N GLU A 394 -8.40 17.44 -23.00
CA GLU A 394 -9.06 18.69 -23.37
C GLU A 394 -9.63 19.46 -22.16
N VAL A 395 -9.83 18.79 -21.02
CA VAL A 395 -10.27 19.38 -19.74
C VAL A 395 -9.13 19.33 -18.74
N THR A 396 -8.45 20.43 -18.54
CA THR A 396 -7.29 20.49 -17.62
C THR A 396 -7.67 21.22 -16.34
N THR A 397 -7.39 20.59 -15.21
CA THR A 397 -7.67 21.14 -13.88
C THR A 397 -6.38 21.41 -13.11
N VAL A 398 -6.22 22.61 -12.58
CA VAL A 398 -5.23 22.93 -11.55
C VAL A 398 -5.92 22.75 -10.20
N LEU A 399 -5.52 21.73 -9.46
CA LEU A 399 -6.14 21.36 -8.20
C LEU A 399 -5.75 22.31 -7.06
N GLN A 400 -6.58 22.42 -6.06
CA GLN A 400 -6.33 23.21 -4.84
C GLN A 400 -5.01 22.80 -4.16
N LYS A 401 -4.73 21.48 -4.07
CA LYS A 401 -3.47 20.97 -3.57
C LYS A 401 -2.46 20.86 -4.72
N ASN A 402 -1.57 21.86 -4.80
CA ASN A 402 -0.55 21.92 -5.83
C ASN A 402 0.59 20.93 -5.57
N VAL A 403 0.72 19.92 -6.42
CA VAL A 403 1.75 18.87 -6.31
C VAL A 403 2.74 19.00 -7.47
N LEU A 404 4.02 19.08 -7.12
CA LEU A 404 5.14 18.97 -8.04
C LEU A 404 5.91 17.68 -7.73
N PHE A 405 6.40 17.03 -8.77
CA PHE A 405 7.16 15.80 -8.64
C PHE A 405 8.66 16.09 -8.47
N SER A 406 9.37 15.17 -7.85
CA SER A 406 10.82 15.20 -7.78
C SER A 406 11.42 15.15 -9.20
N GLY A 407 12.33 16.08 -9.51
CA GLY A 407 12.90 16.26 -10.83
C GLY A 407 13.14 17.73 -11.15
N THR A 408 13.58 18.06 -12.36
CA THR A 408 13.81 19.45 -12.76
C THR A 408 12.48 20.20 -12.97
N ILE A 409 12.54 21.54 -13.02
CA ILE A 409 11.38 22.35 -13.40
C ILE A 409 10.93 21.96 -14.82
N ILE A 410 11.85 21.73 -15.76
CA ILE A 410 11.53 21.25 -17.11
C ILE A 410 10.75 19.94 -17.07
N ASP A 411 11.20 18.97 -16.29
CA ASP A 411 10.52 17.68 -16.15
C ASP A 411 9.10 17.87 -15.65
N ASN A 412 8.90 18.73 -14.66
CA ASN A 412 7.58 19.07 -14.14
C ASN A 412 6.71 19.78 -15.16
N MET A 413 7.24 20.65 -16.00
CA MET A 413 6.48 21.32 -17.07
C MET A 413 6.04 20.32 -18.15
N ARG A 414 6.90 19.35 -18.49
CA ARG A 414 6.59 18.29 -19.47
C ARG A 414 5.46 17.35 -19.08
N TRP A 415 5.02 17.37 -17.83
CA TRP A 415 3.75 16.71 -17.46
C TRP A 415 2.53 17.36 -18.15
N GLY A 416 2.60 18.63 -18.49
CA GLY A 416 1.56 19.30 -19.28
C GLY A 416 1.61 18.90 -20.76
N ASN A 417 2.82 18.91 -21.33
CA ASN A 417 3.10 18.46 -22.69
C ASN A 417 4.51 17.88 -22.76
N LYS A 418 4.62 16.54 -22.97
CA LYS A 418 5.90 15.80 -22.97
C LYS A 418 6.88 16.30 -24.04
N ASP A 419 6.36 16.79 -25.16
CA ASP A 419 7.13 17.23 -26.33
C ASP A 419 7.35 18.76 -26.34
N ALA A 420 7.01 19.47 -25.24
CA ALA A 420 7.16 20.91 -25.16
C ALA A 420 8.63 21.35 -25.32
N THR A 421 8.86 22.33 -26.18
CA THR A 421 10.16 23.00 -26.33
C THR A 421 10.45 23.89 -25.12
N ILE A 422 11.73 24.25 -24.94
CA ILE A 422 12.12 25.16 -23.85
C ILE A 422 11.46 26.53 -24.02
N GLU A 423 11.29 26.99 -25.26
CA GLU A 423 10.64 28.26 -25.59
C GLU A 423 9.15 28.24 -25.20
N GLU A 424 8.43 27.13 -25.47
CA GLU A 424 7.04 26.97 -25.05
C GLU A 424 6.91 26.93 -23.51
N ILE A 425 7.85 26.23 -22.83
CA ILE A 425 7.90 26.17 -21.37
C ILE A 425 8.10 27.58 -20.79
N LYS A 426 9.08 28.34 -21.31
CA LYS A 426 9.32 29.72 -20.88
C LYS A 426 8.09 30.61 -21.07
N LYS A 427 7.47 30.55 -22.25
CA LYS A 427 6.26 31.32 -22.54
C LYS A 427 5.11 30.99 -21.59
N ALA A 428 4.91 29.70 -21.26
CA ALA A 428 3.89 29.29 -20.28
C ALA A 428 4.23 29.80 -18.86
N CYS A 429 5.51 29.79 -18.48
CA CYS A 429 5.98 30.33 -17.21
C CYS A 429 5.86 31.87 -17.15
N GLU A 430 6.10 32.60 -18.26
CA GLU A 430 5.85 34.04 -18.36
C GLU A 430 4.38 34.36 -18.13
N ILE A 431 3.46 33.64 -18.79
CA ILE A 431 2.00 33.84 -18.64
C ILE A 431 1.59 33.57 -17.18
N ALA A 432 2.12 32.54 -16.57
CA ALA A 432 1.87 32.19 -15.17
C ALA A 432 2.67 33.04 -14.16
N GLN A 433 3.39 34.05 -14.60
CA GLN A 433 4.27 34.90 -13.77
C GLN A 433 5.32 34.09 -12.98
N ALA A 434 5.80 32.99 -13.57
CA ALA A 434 6.77 32.09 -12.95
C ALA A 434 8.19 32.30 -13.46
N ASP A 435 8.40 32.82 -14.66
CA ASP A 435 9.69 32.96 -15.33
C ASP A 435 10.70 33.77 -14.50
N GLU A 436 10.29 34.88 -13.91
CA GLU A 436 11.16 35.77 -13.14
C GLU A 436 11.84 35.03 -11.97
N PHE A 437 11.08 34.31 -11.16
CA PHE A 437 11.68 33.58 -10.04
C PHE A 437 12.44 32.34 -10.48
N VAL A 438 11.99 31.67 -11.56
CA VAL A 438 12.74 30.51 -12.12
C VAL A 438 14.10 30.95 -12.62
N CYS A 439 14.18 32.07 -13.34
CA CYS A 439 15.44 32.63 -13.82
C CYS A 439 16.35 33.12 -12.66
N SER A 440 15.78 33.44 -11.50
CA SER A 440 16.58 33.82 -10.32
C SER A 440 17.29 32.65 -9.64
N PHE A 441 16.89 31.42 -9.91
CA PHE A 441 17.59 30.24 -9.39
C PHE A 441 18.93 30.03 -10.11
N LYS A 442 19.92 29.47 -9.38
CA LYS A 442 21.28 29.23 -9.91
C LYS A 442 21.26 28.43 -11.21
N ASP A 443 20.41 27.40 -11.28
CA ASP A 443 20.32 26.47 -12.41
C ASP A 443 19.11 26.77 -13.31
N GLY A 444 18.40 27.88 -13.05
CA GLY A 444 17.24 28.32 -13.84
C GLY A 444 16.19 27.21 -13.97
N TYR A 445 15.78 26.90 -15.19
CA TYR A 445 14.82 25.85 -15.50
C TYR A 445 15.32 24.41 -15.20
N ASN A 446 16.62 24.20 -15.03
CA ASN A 446 17.20 22.92 -14.63
C ASN A 446 17.27 22.75 -13.11
N THR A 447 16.77 23.71 -12.33
CA THR A 447 16.67 23.61 -10.87
C THR A 447 15.89 22.38 -10.49
N PHE A 448 16.49 21.55 -9.60
CA PHE A 448 15.89 20.33 -9.10
C PHE A 448 14.85 20.65 -8.03
N LEU A 449 13.66 20.11 -8.18
CA LEU A 449 12.57 20.18 -7.20
C LEU A 449 12.56 18.91 -6.35
N GLU A 450 12.48 19.09 -5.04
CA GLU A 450 12.27 17.99 -4.10
C GLU A 450 10.84 17.46 -4.18
N GLU A 451 10.60 16.29 -3.60
CA GLU A 451 9.27 15.68 -3.53
C GLU A 451 8.22 16.65 -2.97
N GLY A 452 7.11 16.83 -3.70
CA GLY A 452 6.08 17.81 -3.38
C GLY A 452 6.52 19.27 -3.53
N GLY A 453 7.71 19.53 -4.12
CA GLY A 453 8.27 20.88 -4.29
C GLY A 453 8.55 21.57 -2.96
N THR A 454 9.00 20.84 -1.93
CA THR A 454 9.22 21.37 -0.56
C THR A 454 10.21 22.52 -0.50
N ASN A 455 11.11 22.60 -1.47
CA ASN A 455 12.06 23.70 -1.65
C ASN A 455 11.48 24.96 -2.34
N LEU A 456 10.16 25.01 -2.60
CA LEU A 456 9.48 26.17 -3.17
C LEU A 456 8.44 26.76 -2.20
N SER A 457 8.17 28.07 -2.33
CA SER A 457 7.04 28.71 -1.64
C SER A 457 5.71 28.26 -2.22
N GLY A 458 4.60 28.41 -1.45
CA GLY A 458 3.26 28.06 -1.92
C GLY A 458 2.87 28.75 -3.22
N GLY A 459 3.12 30.05 -3.33
CA GLY A 459 2.83 30.81 -4.54
C GLY A 459 3.71 30.44 -5.74
N GLN A 460 4.96 30.04 -5.52
CA GLN A 460 5.83 29.51 -6.59
C GLN A 460 5.29 28.16 -7.12
N LYS A 461 4.87 27.26 -6.23
CA LYS A 461 4.24 25.98 -6.61
C LYS A 461 2.98 26.20 -7.44
N GLN A 462 2.09 27.10 -6.98
CA GLN A 462 0.87 27.44 -7.69
C GLN A 462 1.15 27.93 -9.10
N ARG A 463 2.04 28.90 -9.27
CA ARG A 463 2.42 29.45 -10.58
C ARG A 463 3.01 28.39 -11.52
N LEU A 464 3.85 27.47 -11.03
CA LEU A 464 4.35 26.37 -11.84
C LEU A 464 3.24 25.38 -12.24
N CYS A 465 2.30 25.08 -11.36
CA CYS A 465 1.16 24.23 -11.70
C CYS A 465 0.23 24.88 -12.73
N ILE A 466 0.04 26.20 -12.67
CA ILE A 466 -0.70 26.97 -13.68
C ILE A 466 0.06 26.93 -15.03
N ALA A 467 1.40 27.17 -15.04
CA ALA A 467 2.22 27.08 -16.25
C ALA A 467 2.11 25.71 -16.90
N ARG A 468 2.16 24.63 -16.11
CA ARG A 468 1.98 23.25 -16.58
C ARG A 468 0.61 23.04 -17.24
N ALA A 469 -0.45 23.62 -16.70
CA ALA A 469 -1.79 23.54 -17.26
C ALA A 469 -1.91 24.33 -18.57
N ILE A 470 -1.32 25.52 -18.66
CA ILE A 470 -1.29 26.36 -19.87
C ILE A 470 -0.57 25.65 -21.04
N LEU A 471 0.53 24.94 -20.76
CA LEU A 471 1.28 24.17 -21.77
C LEU A 471 0.43 23.13 -22.50
N ARG A 472 -0.62 22.64 -21.86
CA ARG A 472 -1.52 21.65 -22.43
C ARG A 472 -2.44 22.22 -23.51
N LYS A 473 -2.64 23.55 -23.54
CA LYS A 473 -3.53 24.27 -24.47
C LYS A 473 -4.94 23.63 -24.53
N PRO A 474 -5.61 23.43 -23.38
CA PRO A 474 -6.87 22.69 -23.31
C PRO A 474 -8.04 23.49 -23.87
N LYS A 475 -9.17 22.82 -24.20
CA LYS A 475 -10.44 23.47 -24.52
C LYS A 475 -11.15 24.04 -23.28
N ILE A 476 -10.95 23.39 -22.12
CA ILE A 476 -11.48 23.81 -20.83
C ILE A 476 -10.35 23.87 -19.82
N LEU A 477 -10.11 25.03 -19.22
CA LEU A 477 -9.14 25.23 -18.14
C LEU A 477 -9.88 25.52 -16.84
N ILE A 478 -9.66 24.68 -15.83
CA ILE A 478 -10.25 24.78 -14.49
C ILE A 478 -9.16 25.15 -13.48
N LEU A 479 -9.39 26.21 -12.72
CA LEU A 479 -8.50 26.69 -11.66
C LEU A 479 -9.24 26.57 -10.32
N ASP A 480 -8.93 25.54 -9.53
CA ASP A 480 -9.57 25.32 -8.22
C ASP A 480 -8.72 25.95 -7.11
N ASP A 481 -9.12 27.13 -6.66
CA ASP A 481 -8.45 27.94 -5.60
C ASP A 481 -6.92 28.03 -5.80
N SER A 482 -6.51 28.01 -7.07
CA SER A 482 -5.10 27.82 -7.46
C SER A 482 -4.28 29.11 -7.44
N THR A 483 -4.86 30.25 -7.04
CA THR A 483 -4.17 31.54 -6.86
C THR A 483 -4.25 32.06 -5.42
N SER A 484 -4.76 31.28 -4.47
CA SER A 484 -4.97 31.69 -3.09
C SER A 484 -3.69 32.08 -2.33
N ALA A 485 -2.55 31.50 -2.68
CA ALA A 485 -1.23 31.84 -2.11
C ALA A 485 -0.45 32.88 -2.94
N VAL A 486 -1.09 33.46 -3.97
CA VAL A 486 -0.50 34.50 -4.82
C VAL A 486 -1.09 35.86 -4.41
N ASP A 487 -0.32 36.92 -4.50
CA ASP A 487 -0.81 38.28 -4.24
C ASP A 487 -1.79 38.74 -5.34
N THR A 488 -2.66 39.68 -5.01
CA THR A 488 -3.76 40.12 -5.88
C THR A 488 -3.27 40.72 -7.20
N LYS A 489 -2.11 41.39 -7.23
CA LYS A 489 -1.54 41.97 -8.43
C LYS A 489 -1.06 40.89 -9.40
N THR A 490 -0.32 39.92 -8.87
CA THR A 490 0.17 38.78 -9.66
C THR A 490 -1.00 37.90 -10.16
N ASP A 491 -2.03 37.68 -9.34
CA ASP A 491 -3.25 36.96 -9.74
C ASP A 491 -3.93 37.63 -10.95
N ALA A 492 -4.12 38.97 -10.90
CA ALA A 492 -4.70 39.72 -12.00
C ALA A 492 -3.86 39.63 -13.29
N LEU A 493 -2.51 39.60 -13.18
CA LEU A 493 -1.61 39.43 -14.33
C LEU A 493 -1.71 38.02 -14.93
N ILE A 494 -1.80 37.00 -14.09
CA ILE A 494 -1.99 35.60 -14.52
C ILE A 494 -3.32 35.48 -15.28
N MET A 495 -4.41 35.97 -14.70
CA MET A 495 -5.74 35.89 -15.32
C MET A 495 -5.80 36.65 -16.67
N LYS A 496 -5.17 37.82 -16.74
CA LYS A 496 -5.00 38.56 -17.99
C LYS A 496 -4.20 37.76 -19.03
N GLY A 497 -3.06 37.24 -18.63
CA GLY A 497 -2.19 36.43 -19.50
C GLY A 497 -2.89 35.17 -20.04
N ILE A 498 -3.68 34.49 -19.22
CA ILE A 498 -4.49 33.33 -19.62
C ILE A 498 -5.56 33.76 -20.63
N LYS A 499 -6.25 34.89 -20.40
CA LYS A 499 -7.30 35.39 -21.30
C LYS A 499 -6.74 35.74 -22.68
N GLU A 500 -5.57 36.37 -22.73
CA GLU A 500 -4.91 36.78 -23.99
C GLU A 500 -4.28 35.60 -24.74
N SER A 501 -3.70 34.64 -24.00
CA SER A 501 -2.97 33.51 -24.61
C SER A 501 -3.87 32.34 -25.01
N LEU A 502 -5.03 32.19 -24.36
CA LEU A 502 -6.00 31.11 -24.58
C LEU A 502 -7.42 31.69 -24.84
N PRO A 503 -7.63 32.44 -25.92
CA PRO A 503 -8.89 33.17 -26.14
C PRO A 503 -10.09 32.23 -26.38
N THR A 504 -9.89 31.08 -27.00
CA THR A 504 -10.94 30.09 -27.32
C THR A 504 -11.18 29.07 -26.21
N THR A 505 -10.33 29.01 -25.19
CA THR A 505 -10.46 28.10 -24.06
C THR A 505 -11.56 28.61 -23.13
N THR A 506 -12.48 27.76 -22.72
CA THR A 506 -13.44 28.01 -21.65
C THR A 506 -12.72 27.96 -20.29
N LYS A 507 -12.93 28.96 -19.44
CA LYS A 507 -12.22 29.10 -18.17
C LYS A 507 -13.19 29.00 -17.01
N ILE A 508 -12.88 28.14 -16.05
CA ILE A 508 -13.63 28.02 -14.80
C ILE A 508 -12.67 28.34 -13.65
N VAL A 509 -13.04 29.31 -12.83
CA VAL A 509 -12.21 29.75 -11.71
C VAL A 509 -13.00 29.62 -10.41
N ILE A 510 -12.59 28.72 -9.55
CA ILE A 510 -13.07 28.72 -8.17
C ILE A 510 -12.14 29.63 -7.36
N ALA A 511 -12.70 30.66 -6.75
CA ALA A 511 -11.94 31.57 -5.91
C ALA A 511 -12.69 31.87 -4.61
N GLN A 512 -11.92 32.07 -3.56
CA GLN A 512 -12.42 32.57 -2.28
C GLN A 512 -12.48 34.11 -2.27
N ARG A 513 -11.73 34.76 -3.18
CA ARG A 513 -11.67 36.23 -3.31
C ARG A 513 -12.55 36.69 -4.46
N VAL A 514 -13.48 37.64 -4.19
CA VAL A 514 -14.32 38.25 -5.22
C VAL A 514 -13.47 39.00 -6.26
N SER A 515 -12.36 39.59 -5.85
CA SER A 515 -11.44 40.30 -6.75
C SER A 515 -10.89 39.44 -7.88
N SER A 516 -10.72 38.12 -7.67
CA SER A 516 -10.27 37.18 -8.70
C SER A 516 -11.38 36.86 -9.73
N LEU A 517 -12.63 37.21 -9.45
CA LEU A 517 -13.79 36.93 -10.29
C LEU A 517 -14.34 38.15 -11.04
N THR A 518 -13.79 39.34 -10.80
CA THR A 518 -14.34 40.65 -11.29
C THR A 518 -14.46 40.74 -12.82
N ASN A 519 -13.66 39.99 -13.58
CA ASN A 519 -13.64 40.04 -15.05
C ASN A 519 -14.17 38.76 -15.71
N MET A 520 -14.96 37.96 -15.00
CA MET A 520 -15.63 36.77 -15.53
C MET A 520 -16.90 37.14 -16.26
N ASP A 521 -17.20 36.40 -17.34
CA ASP A 521 -18.43 36.62 -18.11
C ASP A 521 -19.66 36.27 -17.27
N HIS A 522 -19.54 35.18 -16.46
CA HIS A 522 -20.57 34.75 -15.54
C HIS A 522 -19.97 34.37 -14.17
N ILE A 523 -20.77 34.53 -13.13
CA ILE A 523 -20.47 34.10 -11.77
C ILE A 523 -21.57 33.17 -11.27
N LEU A 524 -21.21 32.03 -10.76
CA LEU A 524 -22.07 31.05 -10.09
C LEU A 524 -21.90 31.17 -8.59
N VAL A 525 -22.98 31.39 -7.87
CA VAL A 525 -23.02 31.32 -6.41
C VAL A 525 -23.62 30.00 -6.02
N LEU A 526 -22.77 29.13 -5.42
CA LEU A 526 -23.16 27.79 -4.96
C LEU A 526 -23.35 27.81 -3.44
N ASP A 527 -24.50 27.35 -2.98
CA ASP A 527 -24.82 27.23 -1.57
C ASP A 527 -25.51 25.91 -1.26
N ASN A 528 -24.99 25.15 -0.27
CA ASN A 528 -25.53 23.86 0.14
C ASN A 528 -25.85 22.91 -1.05
N GLY A 529 -24.94 22.83 -2.03
CA GLY A 529 -25.10 21.95 -3.19
C GLY A 529 -26.06 22.43 -4.27
N LYS A 530 -26.66 23.64 -4.14
CA LYS A 530 -27.61 24.21 -5.08
C LYS A 530 -27.11 25.51 -5.68
N ILE A 531 -27.58 25.82 -6.87
CA ILE A 531 -27.35 27.14 -7.49
C ILE A 531 -28.19 28.17 -6.76
N ASN A 532 -27.55 29.08 -6.03
CA ASN A 532 -28.19 30.18 -5.35
C ASN A 532 -28.29 31.42 -6.25
N GLY A 533 -27.35 31.60 -7.19
CA GLY A 533 -27.35 32.66 -8.15
C GLY A 533 -26.42 32.40 -9.34
N TYR A 534 -26.81 32.89 -10.53
CA TYR A 534 -26.03 32.80 -11.75
C TYR A 534 -26.26 34.07 -12.58
N GLY A 535 -25.18 34.71 -13.00
CA GLY A 535 -25.27 35.95 -13.80
C GLY A 535 -23.96 36.73 -13.77
N THR A 536 -23.97 37.95 -14.27
CA THR A 536 -22.85 38.89 -14.24
C THR A 536 -22.62 39.42 -12.80
N GLU A 537 -21.45 39.98 -12.52
CA GLU A 537 -21.17 40.63 -11.23
C GLU A 537 -22.19 41.69 -10.87
N ALA A 538 -22.58 42.54 -11.86
CA ALA A 538 -23.53 43.63 -11.67
C ALA A 538 -24.93 43.12 -11.29
N GLU A 539 -25.40 42.05 -11.93
CA GLU A 539 -26.69 41.41 -11.64
C GLU A 539 -26.69 40.76 -10.24
N LEU A 540 -25.64 40.06 -9.88
CA LEU A 540 -25.56 39.40 -8.59
C LEU A 540 -25.43 40.37 -7.42
N LEU A 541 -24.75 41.51 -7.60
CA LEU A 541 -24.70 42.55 -6.57
C LEU A 541 -26.08 43.16 -6.28
N GLN A 542 -27.02 43.12 -7.24
CA GLN A 542 -28.37 43.60 -7.05
C GLN A 542 -29.33 42.53 -6.52
N SER A 543 -29.24 41.32 -7.07
CA SER A 543 -30.23 40.23 -6.87
C SER A 543 -29.87 39.22 -5.83
N ASN A 544 -28.55 39.01 -5.51
CA ASN A 544 -28.10 37.93 -4.66
C ASN A 544 -27.55 38.43 -3.32
N SER A 545 -28.21 38.06 -2.22
CA SER A 545 -27.81 38.48 -0.87
C SER A 545 -26.47 37.90 -0.41
N ILE A 546 -26.19 36.62 -0.72
CA ILE A 546 -24.94 35.91 -0.34
C ILE A 546 -23.75 36.55 -1.06
N TYR A 547 -23.86 36.78 -2.39
CA TYR A 547 -22.79 37.40 -3.15
C TYR A 547 -22.49 38.82 -2.65
N LYS A 548 -23.55 39.59 -2.37
CA LYS A 548 -23.44 40.96 -1.86
C LYS A 548 -22.75 40.99 -0.47
N GLU A 549 -23.11 40.09 0.41
CA GLU A 549 -22.50 39.98 1.74
C GLU A 549 -21.02 39.66 1.64
N ILE A 550 -20.64 38.62 0.85
CA ILE A 550 -19.24 38.23 0.63
C ILE A 550 -18.44 39.38 0.03
N SER A 551 -18.99 40.06 -1.00
CA SER A 551 -18.33 41.18 -1.66
C SER A 551 -18.12 42.38 -0.73
N GLN A 552 -19.13 42.73 0.08
CA GLN A 552 -19.02 43.81 1.06
C GLN A 552 -18.05 43.53 2.18
N ALA A 553 -18.04 42.29 2.71
CA ALA A 553 -17.10 41.85 3.75
C ALA A 553 -15.65 41.96 3.26
N GLN A 554 -15.37 41.56 2.03
CA GLN A 554 -14.00 41.60 1.48
C GLN A 554 -13.56 43.02 1.12
N ARG A 555 -14.46 43.88 0.61
CA ARG A 555 -14.16 45.30 0.32
C ARG A 555 -13.85 46.09 1.60
N LYS A 556 -14.56 45.82 2.72
CA LYS A 556 -14.27 46.43 4.02
C LYS A 556 -12.89 46.05 4.58
N ASN A 557 -12.49 44.80 4.41
CA ASN A 557 -11.20 44.32 4.86
C ASN A 557 -10.03 44.81 3.98
N GLY A 558 -10.23 44.95 2.66
CA GLY A 558 -9.22 45.49 1.73
C GLY A 558 -9.04 47.02 1.80
N GLY A 559 -10.04 47.77 2.27
CA GLY A 559 -9.95 49.22 2.46
C GLY A 559 -9.06 49.64 3.63
N ASN A 560 -8.95 48.79 4.66
CA ASN A 560 -8.11 49.07 5.84
C ASN A 560 -6.61 48.82 5.63
N GLU A 561 -6.21 48.09 4.59
CA GLU A 561 -4.79 47.85 4.29
C GLU A 561 -4.14 48.99 3.49
N ASN A 562 -4.94 49.75 2.72
CA ASN A 562 -4.43 50.90 1.93
C ASN A 562 -4.31 52.22 2.73
N GLU A 563 -4.84 52.28 3.97
CA GLU A 563 -4.67 53.45 4.85
C GLU A 563 -3.49 53.31 5.83
N LYS A 564 -2.74 52.19 5.78
CA LYS A 564 -1.59 51.95 6.68
C LYS A 564 -0.25 51.78 5.95
N GLN A 565 -0.13 52.24 4.69
CA GLN A 565 1.18 52.37 4.01
C GLN A 565 1.58 53.83 3.83
#